data_d84af3056d7a52722febfe298f07b29e
#
_entry.id   d84af3056d7a52722febfe298f07b29e
#
_cell.length_a   1.000
_cell.length_b   1.000
_cell.length_c   1.000
_cell.angle_alpha   90.00
_cell.angle_beta   90.00
_cell.angle_gamma   90.00
#
_symmetry.space_group_name_H-M   'P 1'
#
loop_
_entity.id
_entity.type
_entity.pdbx_description
1 polymer ?
#
loop_
_entity_poly.entity_id
_entity_poly.type
_entity_poly.pdbx_seq_one_letter_code
_entity_poly.pdbx_strand_id
1 'polypeptide(L)'
;LLETTTIMRHFFITLYLLGISLFSSAQQEEKAALLITHYGSSDPQTRALTLDVVTREAQEAFPQFTVREAYISPIVRKRLAKEGVYKDSPTDALLKLRAEGYRTIYVQSTTLIEGSEMTSVRRDADKLRPFFKEIKVGNPLLYSVEDCEKVIGILTAEQPEKKEDIVYVGHGNQLPSTATYAMLDFMMKAHGLKNF
;
A
#
# COMPACT_ATOMS: atom_id res chain seq x y z
N LEU A 1 55.63 -14.41 37.24
CA LEU A 1 54.29 -15.01 37.46
C LEU A 1 53.17 -13.97 37.54
N LEU A 2 53.40 -12.77 38.10
CA LEU A 2 52.36 -11.72 38.18
C LEU A 2 52.11 -11.00 36.87
N GLU A 3 53.10 -10.81 36.00
CA GLU A 3 52.94 -10.13 34.72
C GLU A 3 52.14 -10.95 33.67
N THR A 4 52.34 -12.26 33.64
CA THR A 4 51.61 -13.12 32.69
C THR A 4 50.11 -13.21 32.98
N THR A 5 49.71 -13.16 34.26
CA THR A 5 48.28 -13.13 34.63
C THR A 5 47.61 -11.79 34.27
N THR A 6 48.32 -10.69 34.33
CA THR A 6 47.81 -9.38 33.97
C THR A 6 47.61 -9.24 32.48
N ILE A 7 48.55 -9.71 31.66
CA ILE A 7 48.44 -9.72 30.19
C ILE A 7 47.26 -10.59 29.70
N MET A 8 47.13 -11.79 30.30
CA MET A 8 46.05 -12.71 29.97
C MET A 8 44.67 -12.14 30.32
N ARG A 9 44.57 -11.44 31.46
CA ARG A 9 43.32 -10.77 31.88
C ARG A 9 42.91 -9.61 30.92
N HIS A 10 43.86 -8.82 30.46
CA HIS A 10 43.61 -7.77 29.47
C HIS A 10 43.21 -8.36 28.11
N PHE A 11 43.82 -9.47 27.69
CA PHE A 11 43.47 -10.15 26.45
C PHE A 11 42.02 -10.66 26.46
N PHE A 12 41.60 -11.30 27.56
CA PHE A 12 40.22 -11.77 27.69
C PHE A 12 39.18 -10.63 27.78
N ILE A 13 39.53 -9.51 28.47
CA ILE A 13 38.65 -8.33 28.52
C ILE A 13 38.52 -7.70 27.15
N THR A 14 39.61 -7.59 26.37
CA THR A 14 39.59 -7.05 25.03
C THR A 14 38.78 -7.93 24.07
N LEU A 15 38.94 -9.24 24.15
CA LEU A 15 38.18 -10.21 23.37
C LEU A 15 36.68 -10.18 23.71
N TYR A 16 36.35 -10.02 25.00
CA TYR A 16 34.95 -9.89 25.46
C TYR A 16 34.30 -8.60 24.98
N LEU A 17 35.02 -7.46 25.00
CA LEU A 17 34.56 -6.16 24.51
C LEU A 17 34.42 -6.14 22.97
N LEU A 18 35.33 -6.83 22.24
CA LEU A 18 35.17 -7.05 20.81
C LEU A 18 33.96 -7.92 20.48
N GLY A 19 33.72 -8.97 21.27
CA GLY A 19 32.54 -9.85 21.14
C GLY A 19 31.22 -9.07 21.32
N ILE A 20 31.16 -8.20 22.32
CA ILE A 20 29.97 -7.36 22.58
C ILE A 20 29.72 -6.36 21.42
N SER A 21 30.78 -5.74 20.87
CA SER A 21 30.65 -4.82 19.75
C SER A 21 30.19 -5.50 18.45
N LEU A 22 30.56 -6.76 18.23
CA LEU A 22 30.10 -7.55 17.10
C LEU A 22 28.63 -8.00 17.25
N PHE A 23 28.17 -8.26 18.48
CA PHE A 23 26.76 -8.58 18.74
C PHE A 23 25.84 -7.35 18.73
N SER A 24 26.35 -6.15 19.03
CA SER A 24 25.57 -4.91 19.02
C SER A 24 25.22 -4.42 17.59
N SER A 25 25.88 -4.94 16.55
CA SER A 25 25.65 -4.55 15.15
C SER A 25 24.53 -5.35 14.47
N ALA A 26 23.89 -6.31 15.14
CA ALA A 26 22.98 -7.26 14.51
C ALA A 26 21.49 -6.95 14.65
N GLN A 27 21.12 -5.88 15.36
CA GLN A 27 19.73 -5.43 15.39
C GLN A 27 19.56 -4.28 14.40
N GLN A 28 19.83 -4.55 13.11
CA GLN A 28 19.43 -3.67 12.04
C GLN A 28 17.90 -3.62 12.09
N GLU A 29 17.36 -2.45 12.47
CA GLU A 29 15.92 -2.20 12.44
C GLU A 29 15.39 -2.65 11.07
N GLU A 30 14.51 -3.63 11.07
CA GLU A 30 14.01 -4.24 9.84
C GLU A 30 13.22 -3.21 9.06
N LYS A 31 13.76 -2.75 7.94
CA LYS A 31 13.13 -1.75 7.10
C LYS A 31 11.77 -2.26 6.58
N ALA A 32 10.74 -1.51 6.90
CA ALA A 32 9.40 -1.73 6.36
C ALA A 32 9.01 -0.63 5.39
N ALA A 33 8.21 -0.96 4.37
CA ALA A 33 7.70 -0.01 3.40
C ALA A 33 6.19 -0.19 3.20
N LEU A 34 5.53 0.90 2.82
CA LEU A 34 4.15 0.94 2.36
C LEU A 34 4.14 1.18 0.85
N LEU A 35 3.65 0.19 0.09
CA LEU A 35 3.49 0.28 -1.35
C LEU A 35 2.03 0.60 -1.67
N ILE A 36 1.76 1.81 -2.14
CA ILE A 36 0.45 2.22 -2.63
C ILE A 36 0.35 1.82 -4.10
N THR A 37 -0.69 1.06 -4.47
CA THR A 37 -0.91 0.66 -5.86
C THR A 37 -2.14 1.35 -6.42
N HIS A 38 -1.94 2.16 -7.45
CA HIS A 38 -3.00 2.84 -8.18
C HIS A 38 -3.26 2.13 -9.51
N TYR A 39 -4.50 2.21 -10.02
CA TYR A 39 -4.71 1.86 -11.43
C TYR A 39 -3.82 2.71 -12.33
N GLY A 40 -3.73 4.00 -12.02
CA GLY A 40 -2.93 5.00 -12.70
C GLY A 40 -3.75 5.91 -13.61
N SER A 41 -3.19 7.08 -13.92
CA SER A 41 -3.72 8.02 -14.91
C SER A 41 -2.60 8.56 -15.79
N SER A 42 -2.86 8.69 -17.10
CA SER A 42 -1.95 9.40 -18.01
C SER A 42 -2.14 10.91 -17.96
N ASP A 43 -3.28 11.39 -17.48
CA ASP A 43 -3.55 12.83 -17.32
C ASP A 43 -2.81 13.41 -16.11
N PRO A 44 -1.96 14.45 -16.30
CA PRO A 44 -1.16 15.01 -15.22
C PRO A 44 -2.02 15.74 -14.17
N GLN A 45 -3.10 16.39 -14.56
CA GLN A 45 -3.96 17.10 -13.62
C GLN A 45 -4.72 16.10 -12.73
N THR A 46 -5.23 15.02 -13.31
CA THR A 46 -5.86 13.93 -12.54
C THR A 46 -4.87 13.34 -11.54
N ARG A 47 -3.62 13.09 -11.93
CA ARG A 47 -2.62 12.58 -10.98
C ARG A 47 -2.41 13.53 -9.81
N ALA A 48 -2.14 14.80 -10.11
CA ALA A 48 -1.86 15.82 -9.09
C ALA A 48 -3.02 16.04 -8.11
N LEU A 49 -4.26 15.93 -8.58
CA LEU A 49 -5.46 16.15 -7.75
C LEU A 49 -5.94 14.91 -7.00
N THR A 50 -5.47 13.71 -7.36
CA THR A 50 -5.96 12.44 -6.78
C THR A 50 -4.83 11.54 -6.31
N LEU A 51 -4.11 10.88 -7.22
CA LEU A 51 -3.17 9.82 -6.90
C LEU A 51 -1.97 10.32 -6.07
N ASP A 52 -1.41 11.47 -6.47
CA ASP A 52 -0.28 12.09 -5.77
C ASP A 52 -0.71 12.58 -4.37
N VAL A 53 -1.96 13.04 -4.22
CA VAL A 53 -2.55 13.43 -2.92
C VAL A 53 -2.60 12.22 -1.99
N VAL A 54 -3.19 11.10 -2.45
CA VAL A 54 -3.28 9.87 -1.63
C VAL A 54 -1.91 9.38 -1.20
N THR A 55 -0.93 9.39 -2.11
CA THR A 55 0.44 8.95 -1.80
C THR A 55 1.11 9.86 -0.76
N ARG A 56 0.93 11.19 -0.88
CA ARG A 56 1.45 12.16 0.07
C ARG A 56 0.79 12.01 1.45
N GLU A 57 -0.53 11.93 1.50
CA GLU A 57 -1.27 11.73 2.76
C GLU A 57 -0.88 10.43 3.44
N ALA A 58 -0.64 9.36 2.68
CA ALA A 58 -0.13 8.12 3.23
C ALA A 58 1.28 8.29 3.84
N GLN A 59 2.17 9.07 3.20
CA GLN A 59 3.49 9.35 3.76
C GLN A 59 3.40 10.18 5.05
N GLU A 60 2.48 11.13 5.12
CA GLU A 60 2.24 11.98 6.31
C GLU A 60 1.64 11.15 7.46
N ALA A 61 0.67 10.29 7.15
CA ALA A 61 -0.01 9.45 8.13
C ALA A 61 0.87 8.31 8.69
N PHE A 62 1.83 7.85 7.90
CA PHE A 62 2.69 6.71 8.25
C PHE A 62 4.18 7.08 8.12
N PRO A 63 4.69 8.06 8.88
CA PRO A 63 6.06 8.56 8.76
C PRO A 63 7.14 7.51 9.07
N GLN A 64 6.78 6.43 9.78
CA GLN A 64 7.66 5.30 10.10
C GLN A 64 7.93 4.39 8.89
N PHE A 65 7.14 4.49 7.82
CA PHE A 65 7.33 3.71 6.61
C PHE A 65 7.89 4.56 5.47
N THR A 66 8.71 3.95 4.63
CA THR A 66 8.97 4.51 3.31
C THR A 66 7.77 4.22 2.43
N VAL A 67 7.10 5.26 1.95
CA VAL A 67 5.99 5.10 1.01
C VAL A 67 6.53 5.08 -0.42
N ARG A 68 6.05 4.13 -1.20
CA ARG A 68 6.28 4.01 -2.66
C ARG A 68 4.95 3.89 -3.36
N GLU A 69 4.89 4.33 -4.60
CA GLU A 69 3.72 4.11 -5.46
C GLU A 69 4.06 3.19 -6.63
N ALA A 70 3.04 2.50 -7.12
CA ALA A 70 3.11 1.71 -8.35
C ALA A 70 1.81 1.80 -9.12
N TYR A 71 1.90 1.68 -10.45
CA TYR A 71 0.72 1.72 -11.33
C TYR A 71 0.41 0.34 -11.88
N ILE A 72 -0.83 -0.12 -11.67
CA ILE A 72 -1.30 -1.44 -12.08
C ILE A 72 -1.43 -1.50 -13.61
N SER A 73 -2.00 -0.47 -14.24
CA SER A 73 -2.29 -0.48 -15.67
C SER A 73 -1.03 -0.41 -16.55
N PRO A 74 -0.72 -1.45 -17.32
CA PRO A 74 0.40 -1.42 -18.26
C PRO A 74 0.18 -0.41 -19.39
N ILE A 75 -1.08 -0.15 -19.76
CA ILE A 75 -1.43 0.81 -20.81
C ILE A 75 -1.08 2.22 -20.35
N VAL A 76 -1.45 2.59 -19.11
CA VAL A 76 -1.13 3.90 -18.53
C VAL A 76 0.38 4.07 -18.41
N ARG A 77 1.09 3.08 -17.86
CA ARG A 77 2.55 3.11 -17.74
C ARG A 77 3.24 3.30 -19.09
N LYS A 78 2.76 2.59 -20.12
CA LYS A 78 3.31 2.71 -21.49
C LYS A 78 3.05 4.11 -22.10
N ARG A 79 1.90 4.73 -21.83
CA ARG A 79 1.60 6.10 -22.28
C ARG A 79 2.52 7.10 -21.61
N LEU A 80 2.63 7.03 -20.30
CA LEU A 80 3.52 7.89 -19.52
C LEU A 80 4.99 7.78 -19.94
N ALA A 81 5.48 6.58 -20.20
CA ALA A 81 6.84 6.35 -20.65
C ALA A 81 7.15 7.06 -21.97
N LYS A 82 6.17 7.21 -22.89
CA LYS A 82 6.35 8.00 -24.13
C LYS A 82 6.51 9.49 -23.88
N GLU A 83 6.03 9.97 -22.73
CA GLU A 83 6.12 11.36 -22.27
C GLU A 83 7.32 11.56 -21.31
N GLY A 84 8.20 10.54 -21.17
CA GLY A 84 9.34 10.58 -20.27
C GLY A 84 9.02 10.36 -18.80
N VAL A 85 7.77 10.02 -18.45
CA VAL A 85 7.34 9.74 -17.10
C VAL A 85 7.31 8.23 -16.86
N TYR A 86 8.15 7.76 -15.96
CA TYR A 86 8.29 6.33 -15.65
C TYR A 86 7.63 5.99 -14.31
N LYS A 87 6.68 5.06 -14.35
CA LYS A 87 6.02 4.51 -13.17
C LYS A 87 6.22 2.99 -13.13
N ASP A 88 6.55 2.48 -11.94
CA ASP A 88 6.77 1.06 -11.75
C ASP A 88 5.45 0.26 -11.79
N SER A 89 5.54 -1.00 -12.20
CA SER A 89 4.48 -1.97 -11.89
C SER A 89 4.55 -2.37 -10.41
N PRO A 90 3.50 -2.98 -9.84
CA PRO A 90 3.58 -3.54 -8.49
C PRO A 90 4.74 -4.52 -8.32
N THR A 91 4.99 -5.38 -9.32
CA THR A 91 6.13 -6.30 -9.32
C THR A 91 7.47 -5.57 -9.32
N ASP A 92 7.67 -4.56 -10.20
CA ASP A 92 8.92 -3.81 -10.27
C ASP A 92 9.19 -3.05 -8.98
N ALA A 93 8.15 -2.41 -8.39
CA ALA A 93 8.27 -1.69 -7.14
C ALA A 93 8.66 -2.63 -5.98
N LEU A 94 8.05 -3.81 -5.88
CA LEU A 94 8.42 -4.82 -4.89
C LEU A 94 9.87 -5.28 -5.06
N LEU A 95 10.32 -5.56 -6.28
CA LEU A 95 11.70 -5.97 -6.55
C LEU A 95 12.70 -4.88 -6.20
N LYS A 96 12.39 -3.60 -6.47
CA LYS A 96 13.23 -2.46 -6.07
C LYS A 96 13.29 -2.32 -4.56
N LEU A 97 12.15 -2.38 -3.87
CA LEU A 97 12.12 -2.36 -2.40
C LEU A 97 12.94 -3.50 -1.80
N ARG A 98 12.87 -4.69 -2.39
CA ARG A 98 13.68 -5.83 -1.96
C ARG A 98 15.17 -5.59 -2.13
N ALA A 99 15.58 -5.01 -3.26
CA ALA A 99 16.98 -4.65 -3.55
C ALA A 99 17.50 -3.54 -2.61
N GLU A 100 16.64 -2.61 -2.21
CA GLU A 100 16.93 -1.54 -1.23
C GLU A 100 16.97 -2.05 0.23
N GLY A 101 16.73 -3.34 0.46
CA GLY A 101 16.85 -3.98 1.77
C GLY A 101 15.57 -4.03 2.61
N TYR A 102 14.43 -3.61 2.06
CA TYR A 102 13.14 -3.76 2.75
C TYR A 102 12.74 -5.23 2.85
N ARG A 103 12.28 -5.65 4.02
CA ARG A 103 11.92 -7.04 4.32
C ARG A 103 10.44 -7.23 4.61
N THR A 104 9.80 -6.21 5.14
CA THR A 104 8.35 -6.19 5.43
C THR A 104 7.69 -5.15 4.54
N ILE A 105 6.69 -5.58 3.77
CA ILE A 105 5.97 -4.70 2.85
C ILE A 105 4.48 -4.76 3.17
N TYR A 106 3.89 -3.60 3.34
CA TYR A 106 2.44 -3.41 3.35
C TYR A 106 2.04 -2.89 1.98
N VAL A 107 1.15 -3.60 1.30
CA VAL A 107 0.63 -3.20 -0.02
C VAL A 107 -0.81 -2.75 0.14
N GLN A 108 -1.10 -1.50 -0.19
CA GLN A 108 -2.45 -0.97 -0.20
C GLN A 108 -2.84 -0.53 -1.61
N SER A 109 -3.91 -1.11 -2.14
CA SER A 109 -4.48 -0.68 -3.41
C SER A 109 -5.54 0.41 -3.21
N THR A 110 -5.62 1.34 -4.14
CA THR A 110 -6.72 2.33 -4.21
C THR A 110 -7.90 1.85 -5.05
N THR A 111 -7.98 0.55 -5.33
CA THR A 111 -9.14 -0.06 -6.00
C THR A 111 -10.36 -0.04 -5.10
N LEU A 112 -11.54 0.13 -5.68
CA LEU A 112 -12.80 0.21 -4.93
C LEU A 112 -13.32 -1.17 -4.52
N ILE A 113 -13.18 -2.17 -5.39
CA ILE A 113 -13.75 -3.51 -5.21
C ILE A 113 -12.69 -4.59 -5.47
N GLU A 114 -12.97 -5.83 -5.06
CA GLU A 114 -12.11 -7.01 -5.33
C GLU A 114 -12.24 -7.43 -6.81
N GLY A 115 -11.81 -6.56 -7.71
CA GLY A 115 -11.85 -6.74 -9.16
C GLY A 115 -10.57 -7.36 -9.73
N SER A 116 -10.45 -7.33 -11.06
CA SER A 116 -9.30 -7.85 -11.82
C SER A 116 -7.98 -7.19 -11.42
N GLU A 117 -8.02 -5.89 -11.11
CA GLU A 117 -6.87 -5.10 -10.67
C GLU A 117 -6.37 -5.59 -9.32
N MET A 118 -7.27 -5.75 -8.35
CA MET A 118 -6.93 -6.23 -7.01
C MET A 118 -6.40 -7.67 -7.07
N THR A 119 -7.04 -8.54 -7.87
CA THR A 119 -6.57 -9.90 -8.14
C THR A 119 -5.14 -9.88 -8.71
N SER A 120 -4.82 -8.95 -9.61
CA SER A 120 -3.47 -8.80 -10.16
C SER A 120 -2.46 -8.39 -9.09
N VAL A 121 -2.80 -7.41 -8.23
CA VAL A 121 -1.93 -6.98 -7.12
C VAL A 121 -1.64 -8.13 -6.17
N ARG A 122 -2.68 -8.88 -5.75
CA ARG A 122 -2.50 -10.06 -4.88
C ARG A 122 -1.60 -11.11 -5.52
N ARG A 123 -1.85 -11.46 -6.76
CA ARG A 123 -1.04 -12.43 -7.52
C ARG A 123 0.44 -11.99 -7.61
N ASP A 124 0.70 -10.72 -7.88
CA ASP A 124 2.06 -10.19 -8.00
C ASP A 124 2.78 -10.19 -6.64
N ALA A 125 2.06 -9.84 -5.56
CA ALA A 125 2.56 -9.96 -4.20
C ALA A 125 2.87 -11.42 -3.81
N ASP A 126 1.97 -12.35 -4.11
CA ASP A 126 2.12 -13.77 -3.76
C ASP A 126 3.31 -14.42 -4.46
N LYS A 127 3.59 -14.08 -5.72
CA LYS A 127 4.77 -14.55 -6.46
C LYS A 127 6.09 -14.11 -5.79
N LEU A 128 6.10 -12.94 -5.17
CA LEU A 128 7.29 -12.38 -4.56
C LEU A 128 7.39 -12.63 -3.06
N ARG A 129 6.32 -13.12 -2.42
CA ARG A 129 6.27 -13.42 -0.97
C ARG A 129 7.48 -14.20 -0.46
N PRO A 130 8.01 -15.24 -1.15
CA PRO A 130 9.17 -15.99 -0.67
C PRO A 130 10.47 -15.17 -0.54
N PHE A 131 10.55 -14.01 -1.16
CA PHE A 131 11.73 -13.15 -1.12
C PHE A 131 11.72 -12.13 0.03
N PHE A 132 10.62 -12.05 0.78
CA PHE A 132 10.41 -11.13 1.89
C PHE A 132 10.20 -11.90 3.19
N LYS A 133 10.38 -11.23 4.32
CA LYS A 133 9.94 -11.74 5.61
C LYS A 133 8.42 -11.74 5.67
N GLU A 134 7.82 -10.64 5.17
CA GLU A 134 6.38 -10.48 5.15
C GLU A 134 5.94 -9.55 4.00
N ILE A 135 4.87 -9.95 3.29
CA ILE A 135 4.08 -9.05 2.44
C ILE A 135 2.63 -9.17 2.90
N LYS A 136 2.08 -8.08 3.40
CA LYS A 136 0.64 -7.95 3.70
C LYS A 136 -0.03 -7.12 2.64
N VAL A 137 -1.10 -7.65 2.06
CA VAL A 137 -1.92 -6.95 1.07
C VAL A 137 -3.24 -6.59 1.72
N GLY A 138 -3.52 -5.29 1.78
CA GLY A 138 -4.79 -4.74 2.28
C GLY A 138 -5.97 -5.09 1.37
N ASN A 139 -7.16 -4.80 1.85
CA ASN A 139 -8.39 -5.01 1.10
C ASN A 139 -8.73 -3.77 0.26
N PRO A 140 -9.54 -3.90 -0.80
CA PRO A 140 -10.11 -2.76 -1.51
C PRO A 140 -11.09 -1.99 -0.63
N LEU A 141 -11.48 -0.78 -1.05
CA LEU A 141 -12.27 0.15 -0.24
C LEU A 141 -13.65 -0.41 0.14
N LEU A 142 -14.32 -1.10 -0.77
CA LEU A 142 -15.66 -1.69 -0.57
C LEU A 142 -15.53 -3.21 -0.40
N TYR A 143 -14.88 -3.66 0.66
CA TYR A 143 -14.60 -5.08 0.88
C TYR A 143 -15.62 -5.75 1.80
N SER A 144 -16.03 -5.07 2.86
CA SER A 144 -16.96 -5.57 3.88
C SER A 144 -18.21 -4.70 3.98
N VAL A 145 -19.22 -5.19 4.69
CA VAL A 145 -20.42 -4.41 5.04
C VAL A 145 -20.02 -3.16 5.84
N GLU A 146 -19.10 -3.31 6.79
CA GLU A 146 -18.60 -2.20 7.61
C GLU A 146 -17.88 -1.15 6.76
N ASP A 147 -17.10 -1.56 5.76
CA ASP A 147 -16.44 -0.62 4.84
C ASP A 147 -17.47 0.14 4.00
N CYS A 148 -18.51 -0.55 3.52
CA CYS A 148 -19.62 0.08 2.80
C CYS A 148 -20.35 1.11 3.67
N GLU A 149 -20.61 0.82 4.96
CA GLU A 149 -21.19 1.78 5.91
C GLU A 149 -20.33 3.05 6.05
N LYS A 150 -19.01 2.88 6.19
CA LYS A 150 -18.08 4.02 6.27
C LYS A 150 -18.12 4.86 4.98
N VAL A 151 -18.14 4.20 3.82
CA VAL A 151 -18.19 4.88 2.52
C VAL A 151 -19.52 5.61 2.35
N ILE A 152 -20.64 5.00 2.72
CA ILE A 152 -21.96 5.68 2.72
C ILE A 152 -21.89 6.94 3.60
N GLY A 153 -21.35 6.84 4.82
CA GLY A 153 -21.16 7.98 5.69
C GLY A 153 -20.36 9.13 5.05
N ILE A 154 -19.27 8.81 4.33
CA ILE A 154 -18.45 9.79 3.62
C ILE A 154 -19.24 10.42 2.46
N LEU A 155 -19.89 9.60 1.62
CA LEU A 155 -20.64 10.07 0.45
C LEU A 155 -21.85 10.94 0.84
N THR A 156 -22.36 10.78 2.05
CA THR A 156 -23.55 11.51 2.54
C THR A 156 -23.22 12.69 3.44
N ALA A 157 -21.96 12.81 3.89
CA ALA A 157 -21.54 13.89 4.80
C ALA A 157 -21.58 15.28 4.15
N GLU A 158 -21.33 15.37 2.86
CA GLU A 158 -21.25 16.62 2.09
C GLU A 158 -22.46 16.82 1.16
N GLN A 159 -23.65 16.40 1.59
CA GLN A 159 -24.83 16.54 0.74
C GLN A 159 -25.21 18.00 0.56
N PRO A 160 -25.37 18.48 -0.68
CA PRO A 160 -26.04 19.75 -0.94
C PRO A 160 -27.48 19.67 -0.43
N GLU A 161 -28.02 20.81 0.02
CA GLU A 161 -29.38 20.88 0.56
C GLU A 161 -30.40 20.17 -0.36
N LYS A 162 -30.86 19.04 0.06
CA LYS A 162 -32.03 18.17 -0.22
C LYS A 162 -32.81 18.29 -1.55
N LYS A 163 -32.35 18.94 -2.59
CA LYS A 163 -33.14 19.16 -3.82
C LYS A 163 -32.55 18.55 -5.08
N GLU A 164 -31.34 17.96 -5.01
CA GLU A 164 -30.69 17.40 -6.17
C GLU A 164 -30.59 15.88 -6.03
N ASP A 165 -30.92 15.17 -7.10
CA ASP A 165 -30.67 13.73 -7.19
C ASP A 165 -29.19 13.51 -7.49
N ILE A 166 -28.54 12.63 -6.73
CA ILE A 166 -27.15 12.26 -6.93
C ILE A 166 -27.09 10.89 -7.59
N VAL A 167 -26.39 10.80 -8.71
CA VAL A 167 -26.20 9.53 -9.42
C VAL A 167 -24.75 9.08 -9.27
N TYR A 168 -24.54 7.98 -8.60
CA TYR A 168 -23.22 7.33 -8.52
C TYR A 168 -23.03 6.37 -9.69
N VAL A 169 -21.94 6.55 -10.44
CA VAL A 169 -21.62 5.72 -11.59
C VAL A 169 -20.43 4.83 -11.25
N GLY A 170 -20.65 3.53 -11.14
CA GLY A 170 -19.59 2.54 -10.97
C GLY A 170 -19.09 2.02 -12.31
N HIS A 171 -17.77 1.74 -12.40
CA HIS A 171 -17.19 1.14 -13.61
C HIS A 171 -17.72 -0.28 -13.86
N GLY A 172 -18.00 -1.02 -12.78
CA GLY A 172 -18.36 -2.43 -12.86
C GLY A 172 -17.18 -3.33 -13.29
N ASN A 173 -17.39 -4.62 -13.30
CA ASN A 173 -16.51 -5.62 -13.88
C ASN A 173 -17.29 -6.90 -14.19
N GLN A 174 -16.63 -7.89 -14.77
CA GLN A 174 -17.25 -9.20 -15.11
C GLN A 174 -17.10 -10.23 -13.99
N LEU A 175 -16.52 -9.88 -12.85
CA LEU A 175 -16.34 -10.76 -11.70
C LEU A 175 -17.52 -10.66 -10.73
N PRO A 176 -17.73 -11.67 -9.87
CA PRO A 176 -18.78 -11.64 -8.85
C PRO A 176 -18.74 -10.42 -7.92
N SER A 177 -17.56 -9.83 -7.72
CA SER A 177 -17.35 -8.61 -6.93
C SER A 177 -18.12 -7.38 -7.47
N THR A 178 -18.62 -7.43 -8.71
CA THR A 178 -19.54 -6.39 -9.23
C THR A 178 -20.83 -6.29 -8.39
N ALA A 179 -21.21 -7.36 -7.68
CA ALA A 179 -22.36 -7.36 -6.77
C ALA A 179 -22.18 -6.39 -5.58
N THR A 180 -20.96 -5.95 -5.27
CA THR A 180 -20.69 -4.94 -4.25
C THR A 180 -21.41 -3.63 -4.54
N TYR A 181 -21.55 -3.24 -5.80
CA TYR A 181 -22.31 -2.03 -6.17
C TYR A 181 -23.81 -2.17 -5.86
N ALA A 182 -24.36 -3.36 -6.12
CA ALA A 182 -25.76 -3.63 -5.77
C ALA A 182 -25.97 -3.68 -4.25
N MET A 183 -24.99 -4.19 -3.50
CA MET A 183 -25.01 -4.16 -2.03
C MET A 183 -24.96 -2.73 -1.52
N LEU A 184 -24.08 -1.88 -2.07
CA LEU A 184 -23.99 -0.48 -1.69
C LEU A 184 -25.30 0.26 -1.94
N ASP A 185 -25.90 0.09 -3.12
CA ASP A 185 -27.22 0.65 -3.47
C ASP A 185 -28.32 0.20 -2.50
N PHE A 186 -28.36 -1.09 -2.19
CA PHE A 186 -29.30 -1.63 -1.21
C PHE A 186 -29.12 -1.00 0.16
N MET A 187 -27.88 -0.90 0.63
CA MET A 187 -27.57 -0.32 1.94
C MET A 187 -27.95 1.16 2.01
N MET A 188 -27.63 1.94 0.95
CA MET A 188 -28.04 3.35 0.86
C MET A 188 -29.55 3.50 0.97
N LYS A 189 -30.32 2.67 0.25
CA LYS A 189 -31.80 2.66 0.34
C LYS A 189 -32.30 2.26 1.73
N ALA A 190 -31.64 1.30 2.39
CA ALA A 190 -31.97 0.88 3.76
C ALA A 190 -31.75 2.01 4.78
N HIS A 191 -30.79 2.90 4.54
CA HIS A 191 -30.59 4.14 5.32
C HIS A 191 -31.58 5.26 4.97
N GLY A 192 -32.56 5.01 4.10
CA GLY A 192 -33.57 6.00 3.71
C GLY A 192 -33.06 7.05 2.70
N LEU A 193 -31.89 6.81 2.10
CA LEU A 193 -31.32 7.66 1.08
C LEU A 193 -32.06 7.40 -0.25
N LYS A 194 -33.11 8.16 -0.52
CA LYS A 194 -34.01 7.95 -1.67
C LYS A 194 -33.55 8.67 -2.94
N ASN A 195 -32.59 9.59 -2.81
CA ASN A 195 -32.09 10.45 -3.89
C ASN A 195 -30.74 9.95 -4.45
N PHE A 196 -30.46 8.65 -4.30
CA PHE A 196 -29.23 8.01 -4.73
C PHE A 196 -29.53 6.83 -5.64
#